data_09c0d5e4341a2df86f237fc965c70674
#
_entry.id   09c0d5e4341a2df86f237fc965c70674
#
_cell.length_a   1.000
_cell.length_b   1.000
_cell.length_c   1.000
_cell.angle_alpha   90.00
_cell.angle_beta   90.00
_cell.angle_gamma   90.00
#
_symmetry.space_group_name_H-M   'P 1'
#
loop_
_entity.id
_entity.type
_entity.pdbx_description
1 polymer ?
#
loop_
_entity_poly.entity_id
_entity_poly.type
_entity_poly.pdbx_seq_one_letter_code
_entity_poly.pdbx_strand_id
1 'polypeptide(L)'
;MPTNPESDKNELNGRTKLLRSRPEPDLILFFGLCALIGSAFCIIGLCFLIWWIIDEWLDILSIIGLILLLMLPVVYTLYALDMLVWQVKGAETVSYDENGIVIHLKKLIDRETTIPWNSIVEIEKYESPWWTFFRRSYLYNASLRIHYTSENGNPNTVRFGLQLNEKQQDIIMDRIYELRDKFSTNMDYNDSTINLFTLKNAHGLRATITNLGGRVVSLFVPDRNGILRDVVLGFENVEDYLPENHLSDFGAAIGRYANRLNNGQITIDGQTYQLPQNDGKNCLHGGPDGWQYRMFNVESVSDNRLILSLVSEDGDSGFPGNVCARVTYTLTDDNALDIKYEAVTDAPTVINMTNHSYFNLNGDASSDILNHLLTIDADRYTPISETFIPTGELAFVDGSPMDFRQAKPIGRDIAADFEQLRIGRGYDHNWVLNTKGDDSRPCARLESPVTGIAMEVFTTEPGMQVYTGNFLNGTMLGKGEIAYQQRAAVCLETQKFPDSPNQNWPESNALLRPGETYRSQTKFKFGQ
;
A
#
# COMPACT_ATOMS: atom_id res chain seq x y z
N MET A 1 -33.71 5.32 17.18
CA MET A 1 -33.82 6.14 15.95
C MET A 1 -32.47 6.80 15.73
N PRO A 2 -31.79 6.58 14.63
CA PRO A 2 -30.51 7.25 14.37
C PRO A 2 -30.81 8.70 13.98
N THR A 3 -30.27 9.63 14.73
CA THR A 3 -30.32 11.05 14.41
C THR A 3 -29.36 11.34 13.26
N ASN A 4 -29.91 12.03 12.25
CA ASN A 4 -29.22 12.53 11.08
C ASN A 4 -27.96 13.33 11.48
N PRO A 5 -26.77 13.08 10.89
CA PRO A 5 -25.53 13.79 11.27
C PRO A 5 -25.51 15.29 10.92
N GLU A 6 -26.50 15.81 10.18
CA GLU A 6 -26.51 17.20 9.73
C GLU A 6 -27.11 18.22 10.72
N SER A 7 -27.70 17.79 11.86
CA SER A 7 -28.46 18.70 12.72
C SER A 7 -27.76 19.27 13.96
N ASP A 8 -26.53 18.83 14.28
CA ASP A 8 -25.78 19.35 15.45
C ASP A 8 -24.52 20.14 15.00
N LYS A 9 -24.73 21.30 14.38
CA LYS A 9 -23.71 22.35 14.27
C LYS A 9 -23.52 23.01 15.64
N ASN A 10 -22.83 22.35 16.54
CA ASN A 10 -22.29 22.96 17.74
C ASN A 10 -20.80 23.19 17.54
N GLU A 11 -20.45 24.43 17.20
CA GLU A 11 -19.06 24.89 17.20
C GLU A 11 -18.53 24.89 18.63
N LEU A 12 -17.52 24.11 18.91
CA LEU A 12 -16.66 24.23 20.08
C LEU A 12 -15.36 24.90 19.61
N ASN A 13 -15.15 26.17 19.96
CA ASN A 13 -13.94 26.93 19.63
C ASN A 13 -13.62 27.02 18.11
N GLY A 14 -14.64 27.17 17.25
CA GLY A 14 -14.45 27.29 15.79
C GLY A 14 -14.21 25.97 15.04
N ARG A 15 -14.35 24.82 15.72
CA ARG A 15 -14.15 23.49 15.14
C ARG A 15 -15.46 22.74 14.94
N THR A 16 -15.60 22.04 13.84
CA THR A 16 -16.76 21.18 13.55
C THR A 16 -16.59 19.81 14.20
N LYS A 17 -17.65 19.35 14.86
CA LYS A 17 -17.62 18.09 15.59
C LYS A 17 -17.91 16.91 14.70
N LEU A 18 -17.01 15.90 14.73
CA LEU A 18 -17.13 14.65 13.97
C LEU A 18 -17.75 13.53 14.81
N LEU A 19 -17.34 13.39 16.07
CA LEU A 19 -17.76 12.31 16.96
C LEU A 19 -17.84 12.78 18.41
N ARG A 20 -18.87 12.30 19.12
CA ARG A 20 -18.93 12.35 20.59
C ARG A 20 -19.53 11.04 21.09
N SER A 21 -18.79 10.31 21.90
CA SER A 21 -19.34 9.17 22.62
C SER A 21 -20.34 9.63 23.69
N ARG A 22 -21.42 8.87 23.89
CA ARG A 22 -22.42 9.14 24.92
C ARG A 22 -22.14 8.28 26.14
N PRO A 23 -22.32 8.80 27.37
CA PRO A 23 -22.27 7.99 28.59
C PRO A 23 -23.37 6.90 28.57
N GLU A 24 -23.03 5.69 28.98
CA GLU A 24 -23.98 4.60 29.18
C GLU A 24 -24.19 4.37 30.68
N PRO A 25 -25.41 4.53 31.22
CA PRO A 25 -25.68 4.48 32.65
C PRO A 25 -25.28 3.15 33.30
N ASP A 26 -25.50 2.03 32.61
CA ASP A 26 -25.15 0.69 33.12
C ASP A 26 -23.65 0.50 33.28
N LEU A 27 -22.88 1.13 32.41
CA LEU A 27 -21.41 1.11 32.47
C LEU A 27 -20.84 2.02 33.56
N ILE A 28 -21.47 3.15 33.78
CA ILE A 28 -21.12 4.05 34.90
C ILE A 28 -21.29 3.28 36.22
N LEU A 29 -22.41 2.56 36.38
CA LEU A 29 -22.69 1.74 37.54
C LEU A 29 -21.68 0.60 37.68
N PHE A 30 -21.40 -0.12 36.59
CA PHE A 30 -20.46 -1.24 36.56
C PHE A 30 -19.04 -0.82 36.95
N PHE A 31 -18.48 0.21 36.31
CA PHE A 31 -17.13 0.68 36.63
C PHE A 31 -17.04 1.34 37.99
N GLY A 32 -18.10 2.00 38.44
CA GLY A 32 -18.21 2.52 39.81
C GLY A 32 -18.14 1.41 40.85
N LEU A 33 -18.88 0.31 40.63
CA LEU A 33 -18.85 -0.87 41.51
C LEU A 33 -17.47 -1.57 41.49
N CYS A 34 -16.88 -1.71 40.32
CA CYS A 34 -15.52 -2.28 40.17
C CYS A 34 -14.47 -1.45 40.92
N ALA A 35 -14.54 -0.12 40.85
CA ALA A 35 -13.62 0.75 41.58
C ALA A 35 -13.79 0.65 43.10
N LEU A 36 -15.03 0.54 43.60
CA LEU A 36 -15.34 0.33 45.02
C LEU A 36 -14.81 -1.00 45.54
N ILE A 37 -15.07 -2.08 44.80
CA ILE A 37 -14.59 -3.43 45.15
C ILE A 37 -13.06 -3.49 45.16
N GLY A 38 -12.40 -2.93 44.12
CA GLY A 38 -10.95 -2.88 44.04
C GLY A 38 -10.34 -2.08 45.19
N SER A 39 -10.96 -0.94 45.55
CA SER A 39 -10.51 -0.12 46.71
C SER A 39 -10.64 -0.87 48.02
N ALA A 40 -11.73 -1.64 48.21
CA ALA A 40 -11.91 -2.46 49.41
C ALA A 40 -10.82 -3.56 49.53
N PHE A 41 -10.50 -4.25 48.42
CA PHE A 41 -9.41 -5.22 48.38
C PHE A 41 -8.04 -4.60 48.67
N CYS A 42 -7.76 -3.40 48.20
CA CYS A 42 -6.53 -2.67 48.49
C CYS A 42 -6.42 -2.36 50.00
N ILE A 43 -7.51 -1.91 50.62
CA ILE A 43 -7.54 -1.59 52.08
C ILE A 43 -7.34 -2.85 52.91
N ILE A 44 -8.06 -3.94 52.60
CA ILE A 44 -7.95 -5.22 53.30
C ILE A 44 -6.52 -5.78 53.16
N GLY A 45 -5.96 -5.75 51.93
CA GLY A 45 -4.60 -6.22 51.68
C GLY A 45 -3.56 -5.40 52.43
N LEU A 46 -3.72 -4.08 52.51
CA LEU A 46 -2.83 -3.21 53.26
C LEU A 46 -2.92 -3.48 54.77
N CYS A 47 -4.12 -3.68 55.31
CA CYS A 47 -4.31 -4.05 56.72
C CYS A 47 -3.67 -5.40 57.02
N PHE A 48 -3.80 -6.39 56.13
CA PHE A 48 -3.18 -7.69 56.27
C PHE A 48 -1.64 -7.63 56.21
N LEU A 49 -1.10 -6.80 55.32
CA LEU A 49 0.34 -6.56 55.20
C LEU A 49 0.91 -5.93 56.49
N ILE A 50 0.22 -4.92 57.02
CA ILE A 50 0.60 -4.23 58.26
C ILE A 50 0.57 -5.22 59.43
N TRP A 51 -0.51 -6.02 59.51
CA TRP A 51 -0.62 -7.05 60.57
C TRP A 51 0.48 -8.08 60.47
N TRP A 52 0.81 -8.57 59.27
CA TRP A 52 1.84 -9.59 59.07
C TRP A 52 3.29 -9.07 59.27
N ILE A 53 3.56 -7.83 58.89
CA ILE A 53 4.86 -7.19 59.19
C ILE A 53 5.06 -7.02 60.71
N ILE A 54 3.99 -6.85 61.48
CA ILE A 54 4.06 -6.70 62.96
C ILE A 54 4.26 -8.06 63.66
N ASP A 55 3.76 -9.16 63.07
CA ASP A 55 3.67 -10.47 63.74
C ASP A 55 4.82 -11.45 63.39
N GLU A 56 5.49 -11.30 62.26
CA GLU A 56 6.59 -12.20 61.85
C GLU A 56 7.73 -11.53 61.07
N TRP A 57 8.95 -12.06 61.22
CA TRP A 57 10.14 -11.68 60.46
C TRP A 57 10.03 -12.25 59.01
N LEU A 58 9.50 -11.47 58.07
CA LEU A 58 9.44 -11.85 56.66
C LEU A 58 10.79 -11.67 55.94
N ASP A 59 11.18 -12.65 55.12
CA ASP A 59 12.31 -12.49 54.23
C ASP A 59 11.96 -11.49 53.07
N ILE A 60 13.01 -10.92 52.47
CA ILE A 60 12.87 -9.90 51.41
C ILE A 60 12.07 -10.40 50.23
N LEU A 61 12.16 -11.69 49.87
CA LEU A 61 11.45 -12.27 48.71
C LEU A 61 9.93 -12.36 48.98
N SER A 62 9.56 -12.73 50.21
CA SER A 62 8.14 -12.77 50.62
C SER A 62 7.52 -11.37 50.66
N ILE A 63 8.27 -10.36 51.06
CA ILE A 63 7.83 -8.95 51.03
C ILE A 63 7.64 -8.48 49.59
N ILE A 64 8.59 -8.77 48.69
CA ILE A 64 8.48 -8.44 47.26
C ILE A 64 7.28 -9.14 46.64
N GLY A 65 7.07 -10.42 46.89
CA GLY A 65 5.93 -11.19 46.40
C GLY A 65 4.59 -10.59 46.85
N LEU A 66 4.51 -10.19 48.13
CA LEU A 66 3.30 -9.58 48.68
C LEU A 66 3.04 -8.16 48.12
N ILE A 67 4.08 -7.35 47.92
CA ILE A 67 3.97 -6.05 47.25
C ILE A 67 3.45 -6.22 45.82
N LEU A 68 3.99 -7.19 45.05
CA LEU A 68 3.52 -7.46 43.71
C LEU A 68 2.04 -7.92 43.66
N LEU A 69 1.63 -8.75 44.63
CA LEU A 69 0.24 -9.19 44.77
C LEU A 69 -0.71 -8.02 45.06
N LEU A 70 -0.29 -7.06 45.91
CA LEU A 70 -1.05 -5.87 46.24
C LEU A 70 -1.11 -4.84 45.10
N MET A 71 -0.15 -4.86 44.18
CA MET A 71 -0.17 -3.98 43.00
C MET A 71 -1.30 -4.34 42.04
N LEU A 72 -1.73 -5.60 41.93
CA LEU A 72 -2.80 -6.03 41.03
C LEU A 72 -4.15 -5.33 41.35
N PRO A 73 -4.67 -5.32 42.61
CA PRO A 73 -5.88 -4.58 42.92
C PRO A 73 -5.74 -3.07 42.71
N VAL A 74 -4.57 -2.48 42.95
CA VAL A 74 -4.31 -1.05 42.72
C VAL A 74 -4.42 -0.72 41.24
N VAL A 75 -3.76 -1.49 40.37
CA VAL A 75 -3.82 -1.33 38.93
C VAL A 75 -5.25 -1.49 38.42
N TYR A 76 -5.97 -2.51 38.92
CA TYR A 76 -7.37 -2.75 38.57
C TYR A 76 -8.28 -1.59 38.99
N THR A 77 -8.09 -1.06 40.21
CA THR A 77 -8.86 0.08 40.72
C THR A 77 -8.62 1.35 39.91
N LEU A 78 -7.35 1.64 39.57
CA LEU A 78 -6.98 2.78 38.74
C LEU A 78 -7.60 2.65 37.33
N TYR A 79 -7.56 1.44 36.76
CA TYR A 79 -8.20 1.17 35.47
C TYR A 79 -9.73 1.37 35.53
N ALA A 80 -10.40 0.80 36.54
CA ALA A 80 -11.84 0.96 36.69
C ALA A 80 -12.24 2.43 36.92
N LEU A 81 -11.42 3.18 37.64
CA LEU A 81 -11.64 4.62 37.87
C LEU A 81 -11.44 5.44 36.58
N ASP A 82 -10.40 5.13 35.78
CA ASP A 82 -10.16 5.77 34.49
C ASP A 82 -11.36 5.53 33.54
N MET A 83 -11.89 4.31 33.53
CA MET A 83 -13.06 3.96 32.73
C MET A 83 -14.34 4.62 33.22
N LEU A 84 -14.50 4.76 34.53
CA LEU A 84 -15.63 5.49 35.12
C LEU A 84 -15.58 6.97 34.73
N VAL A 85 -14.43 7.62 34.86
CA VAL A 85 -14.23 9.01 34.47
C VAL A 85 -14.51 9.19 32.97
N TRP A 86 -14.03 8.25 32.15
CA TRP A 86 -14.27 8.22 30.72
C TRP A 86 -15.78 8.18 30.39
N GLN A 87 -16.54 7.32 31.05
CA GLN A 87 -17.99 7.22 30.85
C GLN A 87 -18.73 8.49 31.34
N VAL A 88 -18.40 9.01 32.50
CA VAL A 88 -19.08 10.18 33.09
C VAL A 88 -18.80 11.46 32.30
N LYS A 89 -17.57 11.69 31.86
CA LYS A 89 -17.19 12.89 31.09
C LYS A 89 -17.62 12.84 29.62
N GLY A 90 -18.12 11.69 29.12
CA GLY A 90 -18.49 11.53 27.72
C GLY A 90 -17.27 11.22 26.85
N ALA A 91 -16.38 10.47 27.41
CA ALA A 91 -15.26 9.68 26.88
C ALA A 91 -14.36 10.37 25.86
N GLU A 92 -14.83 10.66 24.67
CA GLU A 92 -14.00 11.23 23.62
C GLU A 92 -14.80 12.20 22.75
N THR A 93 -14.09 13.14 22.18
CA THR A 93 -14.63 14.04 21.18
C THR A 93 -13.64 14.11 20.03
N VAL A 94 -14.12 13.88 18.82
CA VAL A 94 -13.37 14.07 17.59
C VAL A 94 -13.97 15.27 16.88
N SER A 95 -13.16 16.27 16.62
CA SER A 95 -13.54 17.50 15.93
C SER A 95 -12.50 17.80 14.84
N TYR A 96 -12.83 18.68 13.91
CA TYR A 96 -11.93 19.08 12.84
C TYR A 96 -12.11 20.56 12.48
N ASP A 97 -11.07 21.13 11.91
CA ASP A 97 -11.05 22.43 11.26
C ASP A 97 -10.27 22.34 9.92
N GLU A 98 -9.96 23.46 9.33
CA GLU A 98 -9.17 23.53 8.09
C GLU A 98 -7.72 23.03 8.24
N ASN A 99 -7.17 22.97 9.45
CA ASN A 99 -5.79 22.62 9.73
C ASN A 99 -5.61 21.13 10.06
N GLY A 100 -6.67 20.44 10.55
CA GLY A 100 -6.54 19.05 10.92
C GLY A 100 -7.70 18.48 11.74
N ILE A 101 -7.49 17.25 12.19
CA ILE A 101 -8.39 16.52 13.08
C ILE A 101 -7.89 16.61 14.53
N VAL A 102 -8.78 16.83 15.47
CA VAL A 102 -8.46 16.95 16.90
C VAL A 102 -9.23 15.88 17.67
N ILE A 103 -8.46 14.99 18.30
CA ILE A 103 -8.97 13.89 19.12
C ILE A 103 -8.72 14.23 20.59
N HIS A 104 -9.80 14.43 21.33
CA HIS A 104 -9.75 14.73 22.76
C HIS A 104 -10.29 13.54 23.55
N LEU A 105 -9.38 12.81 24.24
CA LEU A 105 -9.69 11.69 25.12
C LEU A 105 -9.85 12.18 26.54
N LYS A 106 -11.09 12.15 27.04
CA LYS A 106 -11.44 12.61 28.41
C LYS A 106 -11.33 11.47 29.41
N LYS A 107 -10.13 11.23 29.87
CA LYS A 107 -9.80 10.20 30.86
C LYS A 107 -9.41 10.84 32.20
N LEU A 108 -8.85 10.03 33.12
CA LEU A 108 -8.29 10.50 34.39
C LEU A 108 -7.21 11.57 34.13
N ILE A 109 -6.41 11.37 33.08
CA ILE A 109 -5.50 12.37 32.52
C ILE A 109 -6.06 12.70 31.14
N ASP A 110 -6.62 13.92 31.00
CA ASP A 110 -7.14 14.39 29.73
C ASP A 110 -6.00 14.50 28.71
N ARG A 111 -6.24 14.02 27.51
CA ARG A 111 -5.27 14.05 26.41
C ARG A 111 -5.93 14.61 25.16
N GLU A 112 -5.33 15.62 24.58
CA GLU A 112 -5.69 16.15 23.27
C GLU A 112 -4.56 15.84 22.28
N THR A 113 -4.93 15.39 21.09
CA THR A 113 -4.01 15.13 20.00
C THR A 113 -4.54 15.82 18.77
N THR A 114 -3.78 16.75 18.21
CA THR A 114 -4.07 17.39 16.93
C THR A 114 -3.25 16.70 15.85
N ILE A 115 -3.91 16.33 14.76
CA ILE A 115 -3.31 15.62 13.62
C ILE A 115 -3.59 16.48 12.39
N PRO A 116 -2.58 17.11 11.79
CA PRO A 116 -2.73 17.84 10.53
C PRO A 116 -3.26 16.95 9.41
N TRP A 117 -4.08 17.49 8.51
CA TRP A 117 -4.67 16.70 7.42
C TRP A 117 -3.64 15.99 6.54
N ASN A 118 -2.55 16.69 6.24
CA ASN A 118 -1.45 16.20 5.41
C ASN A 118 -0.56 15.16 6.09
N SER A 119 -0.64 15.01 7.40
CA SER A 119 0.15 14.05 8.16
C SER A 119 -0.52 12.69 8.30
N ILE A 120 -1.80 12.57 7.91
CA ILE A 120 -2.55 11.31 8.01
C ILE A 120 -2.09 10.36 6.91
N VAL A 121 -1.44 9.29 7.31
CA VAL A 121 -0.95 8.23 6.42
C VAL A 121 -2.07 7.24 6.13
N GLU A 122 -2.70 6.69 7.19
CA GLU A 122 -3.71 5.65 7.08
C GLU A 122 -4.70 5.70 8.24
N ILE A 123 -5.90 5.17 8.00
CA ILE A 123 -6.91 4.94 9.03
C ILE A 123 -7.36 3.49 8.90
N GLU A 124 -7.20 2.72 9.97
CA GLU A 124 -7.57 1.30 9.99
C GLU A 124 -8.61 0.97 11.07
N LYS A 125 -9.34 -0.11 10.88
CA LYS A 125 -10.14 -0.76 11.91
C LYS A 125 -9.20 -1.58 12.80
N TYR A 126 -9.17 -1.31 14.09
CA TYR A 126 -8.30 -2.00 15.02
C TYR A 126 -9.05 -2.98 15.89
N GLU A 127 -8.71 -4.27 15.80
CA GLU A 127 -9.16 -5.31 16.72
C GLU A 127 -8.08 -5.60 17.77
N SER A 128 -8.45 -5.54 19.04
CA SER A 128 -7.51 -5.87 20.12
C SER A 128 -7.13 -7.35 20.08
N PRO A 129 -5.84 -7.71 20.21
CA PRO A 129 -5.39 -9.09 20.27
C PRO A 129 -6.08 -9.90 21.37
N TRP A 130 -6.34 -11.19 21.14
CA TRP A 130 -7.10 -12.08 22.02
C TRP A 130 -6.55 -12.22 23.44
N TRP A 131 -5.25 -11.99 23.69
CA TRP A 131 -4.65 -12.03 25.03
C TRP A 131 -4.98 -10.82 25.90
N THR A 132 -5.62 -9.79 25.34
CA THR A 132 -6.17 -8.68 26.12
C THR A 132 -7.53 -9.05 26.69
N PHE A 133 -7.62 -10.25 27.30
CA PHE A 133 -8.85 -10.88 27.79
C PHE A 133 -9.70 -9.97 28.68
N PHE A 134 -9.09 -9.08 29.46
CA PHE A 134 -9.76 -8.07 30.27
C PHE A 134 -10.31 -6.88 29.46
N ARG A 135 -9.96 -6.74 28.19
CA ARG A 135 -10.49 -5.73 27.27
C ARG A 135 -11.60 -6.24 26.38
N ARG A 136 -11.92 -7.53 26.44
CA ARG A 136 -12.94 -8.21 25.62
C ARG A 136 -14.35 -8.17 26.23
N SER A 137 -14.64 -7.31 27.21
CA SER A 137 -16.03 -7.04 27.49
C SER A 137 -16.64 -6.34 26.26
N TYR A 138 -17.88 -6.57 25.97
CA TYR A 138 -18.69 -6.12 24.81
C TYR A 138 -18.55 -4.64 24.38
N LEU A 139 -17.72 -3.88 25.04
CA LEU A 139 -17.53 -2.44 24.94
C LEU A 139 -16.34 -1.98 24.10
N TYR A 140 -15.44 -2.89 23.70
CA TYR A 140 -14.14 -2.53 23.15
C TYR A 140 -13.82 -3.16 21.81
N ASN A 141 -14.78 -3.79 21.13
CA ASN A 141 -14.51 -4.57 19.93
C ASN A 141 -14.29 -3.74 18.66
N ALA A 142 -14.45 -2.43 18.76
CA ALA A 142 -14.33 -1.62 17.56
C ALA A 142 -13.64 -0.30 17.92
N SER A 143 -12.46 -0.10 17.42
CA SER A 143 -11.77 1.19 17.42
C SER A 143 -11.20 1.49 16.05
N LEU A 144 -11.05 2.77 15.76
CA LEU A 144 -10.30 3.25 14.61
C LEU A 144 -8.92 3.65 15.08
N ARG A 145 -7.93 3.44 14.23
CA ARG A 145 -6.56 3.86 14.43
C ARG A 145 -6.16 4.78 13.28
N ILE A 146 -5.65 5.96 13.59
CA ILE A 146 -5.03 6.86 12.63
C ILE A 146 -3.52 6.71 12.77
N HIS A 147 -2.86 6.37 11.69
CA HIS A 147 -1.42 6.46 11.52
C HIS A 147 -1.09 7.82 10.92
N TYR A 148 -0.18 8.54 11.52
CA TYR A 148 0.20 9.88 11.07
C TYR A 148 1.66 10.19 11.38
N THR A 149 2.25 11.06 10.57
CA THR A 149 3.61 11.57 10.78
C THR A 149 3.56 12.81 11.68
N SER A 150 4.32 12.81 12.76
CA SER A 150 4.40 13.98 13.66
C SER A 150 5.22 15.11 13.02
N GLU A 151 5.12 16.32 13.58
CA GLU A 151 5.90 17.49 13.14
C GLU A 151 7.42 17.25 13.11
N ASN A 152 7.91 16.26 13.84
CA ASN A 152 9.33 15.88 13.87
C ASN A 152 9.68 14.74 12.89
N GLY A 153 8.76 14.36 11.98
CA GLY A 153 8.95 13.30 11.01
C GLY A 153 8.79 11.88 11.56
N ASN A 154 8.47 11.70 12.85
CA ASN A 154 8.32 10.37 13.43
C ASN A 154 6.90 9.82 13.21
N PRO A 155 6.77 8.51 12.90
CA PRO A 155 5.48 7.85 12.79
C PRO A 155 4.80 7.79 14.17
N ASN A 156 3.52 8.08 14.19
CA ASN A 156 2.68 8.05 15.39
C ASN A 156 1.33 7.42 15.10
N THR A 157 0.70 6.91 16.16
CA THR A 157 -0.65 6.36 16.07
C THR A 157 -1.54 6.91 17.17
N VAL A 158 -2.80 7.14 16.85
CA VAL A 158 -3.84 7.46 17.83
C VAL A 158 -5.05 6.57 17.61
N ARG A 159 -5.67 6.11 18.70
CA ARG A 159 -6.90 5.30 18.67
C ARG A 159 -8.08 6.10 19.18
N PHE A 160 -9.22 5.91 18.54
CA PHE A 160 -10.48 6.53 18.93
C PHE A 160 -11.67 5.66 18.47
N GLY A 161 -12.90 6.05 18.78
CA GLY A 161 -14.10 5.38 18.29
C GLY A 161 -14.44 4.09 19.04
N LEU A 162 -14.11 3.99 20.32
CA LEU A 162 -14.24 2.77 21.13
C LEU A 162 -15.67 2.18 21.24
N GLN A 163 -16.71 2.90 20.84
CA GLN A 163 -18.11 2.44 20.88
C GLN A 163 -18.77 2.40 19.51
N LEU A 164 -17.97 2.48 18.45
CA LEU A 164 -18.50 2.45 17.09
C LEU A 164 -18.73 1.01 16.63
N ASN A 165 -19.91 0.74 16.08
CA ASN A 165 -20.13 -0.48 15.32
C ASN A 165 -19.44 -0.39 13.94
N GLU A 166 -19.30 -1.51 13.27
CA GLU A 166 -18.57 -1.62 12.01
C GLU A 166 -19.04 -0.62 10.95
N LYS A 167 -20.35 -0.48 10.78
CA LYS A 167 -20.93 0.49 9.83
C LYS A 167 -20.62 1.95 10.20
N GLN A 168 -20.58 2.28 11.49
CA GLN A 168 -20.21 3.61 11.95
C GLN A 168 -18.74 3.90 11.76
N GLN A 169 -17.87 2.88 11.89
CA GLN A 169 -16.45 3.00 11.59
C GLN A 169 -16.23 3.35 10.12
N ASP A 170 -16.89 2.64 9.20
CA ASP A 170 -16.79 2.92 7.76
C ASP A 170 -17.20 4.36 7.44
N ILE A 171 -18.35 4.79 7.97
CA ILE A 171 -18.84 6.17 7.75
C ILE A 171 -17.84 7.22 8.27
N ILE A 172 -17.22 6.98 9.42
CA ILE A 172 -16.26 7.92 10.00
C ILE A 172 -14.93 7.90 9.25
N MET A 173 -14.44 6.72 8.86
CA MET A 173 -13.23 6.58 8.04
C MET A 173 -13.41 7.33 6.71
N ASP A 174 -14.51 7.08 6.01
CA ASP A 174 -14.81 7.75 4.74
C ASP A 174 -14.89 9.27 4.91
N ARG A 175 -15.51 9.75 6.01
CA ARG A 175 -15.59 11.17 6.29
C ARG A 175 -14.25 11.82 6.59
N ILE A 176 -13.36 11.13 7.31
CA ILE A 176 -12.01 11.66 7.58
C ILE A 176 -11.19 11.71 6.29
N TYR A 177 -11.27 10.69 5.43
CA TYR A 177 -10.60 10.72 4.12
C TYR A 177 -11.15 11.84 3.23
N GLU A 178 -12.47 12.02 3.17
CA GLU A 178 -13.11 13.11 2.42
C GLU A 178 -12.63 14.50 2.90
N LEU A 179 -12.55 14.70 4.23
CA LEU A 179 -12.09 15.96 4.81
C LEU A 179 -10.59 16.17 4.59
N ARG A 180 -9.78 15.10 4.73
CA ARG A 180 -8.36 15.15 4.39
C ARG A 180 -8.17 15.62 2.95
N ASP A 181 -8.84 14.98 2.01
CA ASP A 181 -8.72 15.31 0.59
C ASP A 181 -9.19 16.76 0.31
N LYS A 182 -10.29 17.19 0.94
CA LYS A 182 -10.81 18.56 0.84
C LYS A 182 -9.84 19.64 1.33
N PHE A 183 -9.19 19.40 2.47
CA PHE A 183 -8.31 20.39 3.09
C PHE A 183 -6.85 20.26 2.67
N SER A 184 -6.46 19.10 2.09
CA SER A 184 -5.11 18.92 1.49
C SER A 184 -5.00 19.52 0.08
N THR A 185 -6.12 19.71 -0.66
CA THR A 185 -6.10 20.25 -2.03
C THR A 185 -5.72 21.72 -2.13
N ASN A 186 -5.64 22.44 -1.01
CA ASN A 186 -5.20 23.86 -0.97
C ASN A 186 -3.70 24.03 -0.69
N MET A 187 -2.90 22.95 -0.73
CA MET A 187 -1.46 23.08 -0.56
C MET A 187 -0.78 23.37 -1.89
N ASP A 188 0.10 24.36 -1.87
CA ASP A 188 1.14 24.52 -2.91
C ASP A 188 2.04 23.27 -2.81
N TYR A 189 1.86 22.32 -3.75
CA TYR A 189 2.73 21.16 -3.86
C TYR A 189 4.14 21.64 -4.20
N ASN A 190 5.02 21.65 -3.21
CA ASN A 190 6.42 21.94 -3.45
C ASN A 190 7.06 20.72 -4.12
N ASP A 191 7.71 20.90 -5.26
CA ASP A 191 8.35 19.86 -6.07
C ASP A 191 9.35 18.98 -5.29
N SER A 192 9.79 19.43 -4.13
CA SER A 192 10.74 18.73 -3.25
C SER A 192 10.08 17.91 -2.13
N THR A 193 8.74 17.92 -2.01
CA THR A 193 8.03 17.24 -0.90
C THR A 193 7.39 15.93 -1.39
N ILE A 194 7.67 14.84 -0.68
CA ILE A 194 7.01 13.56 -0.92
C ILE A 194 5.56 13.64 -0.42
N ASN A 195 4.61 13.34 -1.30
CA ASN A 195 3.18 13.39 -1.01
C ASN A 195 2.50 12.06 -1.33
N LEU A 196 1.43 11.77 -0.60
CA LEU A 196 0.53 10.64 -0.83
C LEU A 196 -0.83 11.15 -1.31
N PHE A 197 -1.35 10.53 -2.37
CA PHE A 197 -2.62 10.87 -2.99
C PHE A 197 -3.53 9.66 -2.97
N THR A 198 -4.70 9.77 -2.33
CA THR A 198 -5.68 8.69 -2.28
C THR A 198 -6.80 8.93 -3.26
N LEU A 199 -6.87 8.10 -4.28
CA LEU A 199 -7.95 8.06 -5.26
C LEU A 199 -9.06 7.13 -4.79
N LYS A 200 -10.32 7.49 -5.07
CA LYS A 200 -11.50 6.68 -4.76
C LYS A 200 -12.46 6.65 -5.94
N ASN A 201 -13.18 5.55 -6.09
CA ASN A 201 -14.31 5.47 -7.01
C ASN A 201 -15.64 5.36 -6.26
N ALA A 202 -16.76 5.43 -7.01
CA ALA A 202 -18.10 5.34 -6.45
C ALA A 202 -18.43 3.99 -5.78
N HIS A 203 -17.63 2.95 -6.01
CA HIS A 203 -17.84 1.59 -5.53
C HIS A 203 -16.91 1.18 -4.37
N GLY A 204 -16.14 2.14 -3.83
CA GLY A 204 -15.35 1.94 -2.63
C GLY A 204 -13.93 1.43 -2.85
N LEU A 205 -13.49 1.25 -4.10
CA LEU A 205 -12.07 1.01 -4.37
C LEU A 205 -11.26 2.24 -3.97
N ARG A 206 -10.05 2.01 -3.46
CA ARG A 206 -9.10 3.08 -3.08
C ARG A 206 -7.71 2.73 -3.59
N ALA A 207 -7.03 3.71 -4.17
CA ALA A 207 -5.63 3.59 -4.55
C ALA A 207 -4.85 4.76 -3.93
N THR A 208 -3.78 4.46 -3.19
CA THR A 208 -2.87 5.49 -2.69
C THR A 208 -1.62 5.50 -3.56
N ILE A 209 -1.26 6.68 -4.06
CA ILE A 209 -0.14 6.87 -4.98
C ILE A 209 0.76 7.96 -4.42
N THR A 210 2.08 7.80 -4.52
CA THR A 210 3.05 8.84 -4.16
C THR A 210 3.67 9.48 -5.40
N ASN A 211 4.04 10.76 -5.32
CA ASN A 211 4.82 11.42 -6.34
C ASN A 211 6.31 11.00 -6.36
N LEU A 212 6.78 10.27 -5.34
CA LEU A 212 8.10 9.63 -5.39
C LEU A 212 8.01 8.36 -6.25
N GLY A 213 8.56 8.40 -7.44
CA GLY A 213 8.54 7.31 -8.41
C GLY A 213 7.14 7.01 -8.99
N GLY A 214 6.14 7.87 -8.78
CA GLY A 214 4.76 7.63 -9.23
C GLY A 214 4.22 6.29 -8.74
N ARG A 215 4.50 5.88 -7.51
CA ARG A 215 4.26 4.53 -7.01
C ARG A 215 2.83 4.32 -6.54
N VAL A 216 2.23 3.20 -6.91
CA VAL A 216 1.02 2.67 -6.26
C VAL A 216 1.43 2.06 -4.93
N VAL A 217 1.19 2.78 -3.84
CA VAL A 217 1.58 2.39 -2.47
C VAL A 217 0.58 1.40 -1.88
N SER A 218 -0.72 1.59 -2.12
CA SER A 218 -1.78 0.67 -1.69
C SER A 218 -2.92 0.65 -2.72
N LEU A 219 -3.61 -0.49 -2.79
CA LEU A 219 -4.78 -0.66 -3.66
C LEU A 219 -5.81 -1.57 -2.97
N PHE A 220 -6.82 -0.95 -2.40
CA PHE A 220 -7.88 -1.64 -1.66
C PHE A 220 -9.01 -2.07 -2.57
N VAL A 221 -9.27 -3.38 -2.59
CA VAL A 221 -10.31 -4.02 -3.41
C VAL A 221 -11.20 -4.89 -2.50
N PRO A 222 -12.54 -4.85 -2.63
CA PRO A 222 -13.41 -5.71 -1.84
C PRO A 222 -13.30 -7.17 -2.27
N ASP A 223 -13.15 -8.08 -1.30
CA ASP A 223 -13.24 -9.52 -1.51
C ASP A 223 -14.71 -9.96 -1.67
N ARG A 224 -14.95 -11.29 -1.90
CA ARG A 224 -16.30 -11.87 -2.04
C ARG A 224 -17.24 -11.63 -0.85
N ASN A 225 -16.72 -11.24 0.31
CA ASN A 225 -17.47 -10.92 1.52
C ASN A 225 -17.63 -9.41 1.70
N GLY A 226 -17.12 -8.59 0.77
CA GLY A 226 -17.10 -7.13 0.84
C GLY A 226 -16.00 -6.56 1.75
N ILE A 227 -15.04 -7.39 2.21
CA ILE A 227 -13.92 -6.94 3.02
C ILE A 227 -12.86 -6.34 2.09
N LEU A 228 -12.47 -5.10 2.35
CA LEU A 228 -11.41 -4.43 1.61
C LEU A 228 -10.05 -5.08 1.91
N ARG A 229 -9.35 -5.48 0.84
CA ARG A 229 -8.02 -6.08 0.87
C ARG A 229 -7.04 -5.18 0.14
N ASP A 230 -5.91 -4.88 0.76
CA ASP A 230 -4.79 -4.27 0.04
C ASP A 230 -4.10 -5.32 -0.82
N VAL A 231 -4.21 -5.20 -2.13
CA VAL A 231 -3.78 -6.23 -3.08
C VAL A 231 -2.39 -5.97 -3.66
N VAL A 232 -1.64 -4.99 -3.14
CA VAL A 232 -0.27 -4.69 -3.59
C VAL A 232 0.71 -4.67 -2.43
N LEU A 233 1.93 -5.17 -2.67
CA LEU A 233 3.03 -5.03 -1.73
C LEU A 233 3.59 -3.61 -1.77
N GLY A 234 4.23 -3.20 -0.68
CA GLY A 234 4.88 -1.91 -0.51
C GLY A 234 5.39 -1.73 0.91
N PHE A 235 5.76 -0.51 1.24
CA PHE A 235 6.21 -0.15 2.59
C PHE A 235 5.12 0.60 3.34
N GLU A 236 5.22 0.57 4.67
CA GLU A 236 4.33 1.31 5.58
C GLU A 236 4.58 2.83 5.47
N ASN A 237 5.86 3.22 5.47
CA ASN A 237 6.26 4.62 5.40
C ASN A 237 6.75 4.97 4.00
N VAL A 238 6.41 6.16 3.54
CA VAL A 238 6.79 6.62 2.20
C VAL A 238 8.31 6.85 2.08
N GLU A 239 8.97 7.17 3.19
CA GLU A 239 10.42 7.33 3.27
C GLU A 239 11.19 6.03 3.00
N ASP A 240 10.56 4.86 3.23
CA ASP A 240 11.18 3.57 2.94
C ASP A 240 11.31 3.30 1.44
N TYR A 241 10.65 4.09 0.57
CA TYR A 241 10.85 4.04 -0.88
C TYR A 241 12.03 4.88 -1.37
N LEU A 242 12.66 5.68 -0.51
CA LEU A 242 13.87 6.42 -0.87
C LEU A 242 15.04 5.44 -1.12
N PRO A 243 15.89 5.67 -2.14
CA PRO A 243 16.94 4.74 -2.52
C PRO A 243 17.99 4.51 -1.42
N GLU A 244 18.19 5.45 -0.51
CA GLU A 244 19.05 5.30 0.65
C GLU A 244 18.53 4.33 1.70
N ASN A 245 17.21 4.08 1.73
CA ASN A 245 16.59 3.14 2.67
C ASN A 245 16.40 1.77 2.02
N HIS A 246 15.79 1.74 0.83
CA HIS A 246 15.61 0.50 0.07
C HIS A 246 15.66 0.73 -1.44
N LEU A 247 16.43 -0.09 -2.15
CA LEU A 247 16.32 -0.19 -3.60
C LEU A 247 15.17 -1.16 -3.93
N SER A 248 14.02 -0.62 -4.29
CA SER A 248 12.84 -1.42 -4.63
C SER A 248 12.07 -0.80 -5.78
N ASP A 249 11.34 -1.64 -6.51
CA ASP A 249 10.47 -1.22 -7.61
C ASP A 249 8.97 -1.32 -7.23
N PHE A 250 8.64 -1.54 -5.95
CA PHE A 250 7.25 -1.69 -5.50
C PHE A 250 6.37 -0.54 -5.99
N GLY A 251 5.38 -0.90 -6.83
CA GLY A 251 4.36 0.00 -7.36
C GLY A 251 4.82 1.08 -8.32
N ALA A 252 6.11 1.15 -8.66
CA ALA A 252 6.73 2.28 -9.35
C ALA A 252 6.28 2.45 -10.81
N ALA A 253 6.22 3.71 -11.25
CA ALA A 253 6.22 4.06 -12.66
C ALA A 253 7.65 3.98 -13.18
N ILE A 254 7.95 2.93 -13.94
CA ILE A 254 9.28 2.65 -14.47
C ILE A 254 9.52 3.46 -15.76
N GLY A 255 10.71 4.03 -15.87
CA GLY A 255 11.23 4.77 -17.00
C GLY A 255 12.71 5.12 -16.80
N ARG A 256 13.42 5.64 -17.84
CA ARG A 256 12.98 5.92 -19.20
C ARG A 256 12.69 4.64 -20.00
N TYR A 257 13.34 3.53 -19.65
CA TYR A 257 13.16 2.24 -20.32
C TYR A 257 12.93 1.13 -19.30
N ALA A 258 11.73 0.56 -19.31
CA ALA A 258 11.35 -0.57 -18.47
C ALA A 258 12.04 -1.85 -18.93
N ASN A 259 12.39 -2.71 -17.96
CA ASN A 259 13.14 -3.95 -18.17
C ASN A 259 14.59 -3.72 -18.63
N ARG A 260 15.25 -4.75 -19.17
CA ARG A 260 16.69 -4.79 -19.44
C ARG A 260 17.05 -4.28 -20.82
N LEU A 261 18.22 -3.62 -20.89
CA LEU A 261 18.94 -3.28 -22.12
C LEU A 261 20.30 -3.94 -22.06
N ASN A 262 20.61 -4.76 -23.07
CA ASN A 262 21.80 -5.58 -23.17
C ASN A 262 23.10 -4.76 -23.14
N ASN A 263 24.05 -5.16 -22.29
CA ASN A 263 25.31 -4.47 -22.03
C ASN A 263 25.17 -2.97 -21.66
N GLY A 264 23.97 -2.53 -21.26
CA GLY A 264 23.68 -1.12 -21.03
C GLY A 264 23.88 -0.28 -22.30
N GLN A 265 23.55 -0.79 -23.47
CA GLN A 265 23.75 -0.10 -24.74
C GLN A 265 22.47 0.00 -25.55
N ILE A 266 22.31 1.12 -26.24
CA ILE A 266 21.31 1.32 -27.28
C ILE A 266 21.96 1.96 -28.50
N THR A 267 21.48 1.62 -29.71
CA THR A 267 21.97 2.25 -30.94
C THR A 267 20.79 2.94 -31.65
N ILE A 268 20.91 4.24 -31.87
CA ILE A 268 19.91 5.07 -32.55
C ILE A 268 20.57 5.75 -33.75
N ASP A 269 20.05 5.54 -34.94
CA ASP A 269 20.56 6.14 -36.18
C ASP A 269 22.08 5.94 -36.39
N GLY A 270 22.60 4.78 -35.95
CA GLY A 270 24.03 4.43 -36.07
C GLY A 270 24.92 4.98 -34.97
N GLN A 271 24.39 5.76 -34.04
CA GLN A 271 25.12 6.21 -32.86
C GLN A 271 24.79 5.31 -31.66
N THR A 272 25.84 4.79 -31.00
CA THR A 272 25.69 3.97 -29.80
C THR A 272 25.84 4.83 -28.55
N TYR A 273 24.89 4.66 -27.62
CA TYR A 273 24.87 5.31 -26.31
C TYR A 273 25.13 4.27 -25.24
N GLN A 274 26.01 4.60 -24.28
CA GLN A 274 26.29 3.76 -23.13
C GLN A 274 25.46 4.21 -21.94
N LEU A 275 24.68 3.29 -21.38
CA LEU A 275 23.84 3.48 -20.20
C LEU A 275 24.54 2.87 -18.98
N PRO A 276 24.19 3.30 -17.76
CA PRO A 276 24.67 2.68 -16.52
C PRO A 276 24.33 1.18 -16.46
N GLN A 277 25.24 0.40 -15.91
CA GLN A 277 25.07 -1.05 -15.71
C GLN A 277 24.74 -1.31 -14.22
N ASN A 278 23.46 -1.46 -13.89
CA ASN A 278 22.96 -1.68 -12.54
C ASN A 278 22.46 -3.12 -12.31
N ASP A 279 22.48 -3.98 -13.35
CA ASP A 279 22.12 -5.39 -13.28
C ASP A 279 23.16 -6.23 -14.02
N GLY A 280 24.27 -6.51 -13.35
CA GLY A 280 25.44 -7.13 -13.96
C GLY A 280 26.03 -6.24 -15.06
N LYS A 281 25.91 -6.67 -16.33
CA LYS A 281 26.33 -5.88 -17.51
C LYS A 281 25.18 -5.08 -18.12
N ASN A 282 23.95 -5.31 -17.67
CA ASN A 282 22.77 -4.72 -18.27
C ASN A 282 22.36 -3.44 -17.57
N CYS A 283 21.63 -2.59 -18.29
CA CYS A 283 20.84 -1.52 -17.70
C CYS A 283 19.44 -2.05 -17.43
N LEU A 284 18.97 -1.97 -16.19
CA LEU A 284 17.64 -2.39 -15.76
C LEU A 284 16.85 -1.18 -15.29
N HIS A 285 15.60 -1.05 -15.75
CA HIS A 285 14.63 -0.04 -15.30
C HIS A 285 15.14 1.40 -15.35
N GLY A 286 15.89 1.77 -16.40
CA GLY A 286 16.41 3.12 -16.57
C GLY A 286 17.72 3.42 -15.82
N GLY A 287 18.28 2.40 -15.14
CA GLY A 287 19.55 2.53 -14.41
C GLY A 287 19.39 2.88 -12.93
N PRO A 288 20.49 3.18 -12.21
CA PRO A 288 20.46 3.42 -10.77
C PRO A 288 19.67 4.68 -10.38
N ASP A 289 19.57 5.64 -11.31
CA ASP A 289 18.81 6.89 -11.15
C ASP A 289 17.51 6.86 -11.97
N GLY A 290 16.95 5.66 -12.17
CA GLY A 290 15.69 5.45 -12.89
C GLY A 290 14.52 6.23 -12.28
N TRP A 291 13.46 6.39 -13.06
CA TRP A 291 12.31 7.22 -12.66
C TRP A 291 11.59 6.74 -11.40
N GLN A 292 11.73 5.48 -11.04
CA GLN A 292 11.24 4.91 -9.78
C GLN A 292 11.85 5.57 -8.53
N TYR A 293 12.97 6.25 -8.65
CA TYR A 293 13.65 6.95 -7.55
C TYR A 293 13.56 8.49 -7.65
N ARG A 294 12.76 9.00 -8.58
CA ARG A 294 12.64 10.43 -8.85
C ARG A 294 11.33 11.00 -8.35
N MET A 295 11.38 12.27 -7.96
CA MET A 295 10.19 13.04 -7.65
C MET A 295 9.49 13.46 -8.95
N PHE A 296 8.20 13.15 -9.05
CA PHE A 296 7.34 13.66 -10.11
C PHE A 296 6.65 14.93 -9.65
N ASN A 297 6.48 15.88 -10.58
CA ASN A 297 5.66 17.06 -10.36
C ASN A 297 4.17 16.66 -10.40
N VAL A 298 3.38 17.23 -9.48
CA VAL A 298 1.94 17.03 -9.44
C VAL A 298 1.27 18.09 -10.32
N GLU A 299 0.75 17.68 -11.48
CA GLU A 299 0.04 18.60 -12.37
C GLU A 299 -1.41 18.82 -11.93
N SER A 300 -2.07 17.76 -11.46
CA SER A 300 -3.47 17.82 -11.05
C SER A 300 -3.84 16.62 -10.19
N VAL A 301 -4.74 16.84 -9.22
CA VAL A 301 -5.35 15.80 -8.40
C VAL A 301 -6.84 16.05 -8.24
N SER A 302 -7.62 14.99 -8.27
CA SER A 302 -9.05 14.97 -7.93
C SER A 302 -9.39 13.68 -7.17
N ASP A 303 -10.63 13.50 -6.76
CA ASP A 303 -11.06 12.34 -5.97
C ASP A 303 -10.70 10.98 -6.60
N ASN A 304 -10.70 10.91 -7.94
CA ASN A 304 -10.45 9.66 -8.65
C ASN A 304 -9.32 9.74 -9.67
N ARG A 305 -8.59 10.86 -9.76
CA ARG A 305 -7.56 11.06 -10.78
C ARG A 305 -6.36 11.83 -10.24
N LEU A 306 -5.15 11.35 -10.58
CA LEU A 306 -3.88 12.01 -10.32
C LEU A 306 -3.09 12.10 -11.63
N ILE A 307 -2.53 13.29 -11.91
CA ILE A 307 -1.64 13.52 -13.05
C ILE A 307 -0.27 13.93 -12.51
N LEU A 308 0.73 13.14 -12.86
CA LEU A 308 2.12 13.35 -12.51
C LEU A 308 2.94 13.60 -13.78
N SER A 309 3.96 14.45 -13.71
CA SER A 309 4.89 14.68 -14.80
C SER A 309 6.35 14.67 -14.35
N LEU A 310 7.24 14.35 -15.27
CA LEU A 310 8.68 14.30 -15.05
C LEU A 310 9.40 14.81 -16.29
N VAL A 311 10.42 15.64 -16.07
CA VAL A 311 11.41 16.02 -17.10
C VAL A 311 12.67 15.19 -16.88
N SER A 312 13.09 14.47 -17.93
CA SER A 312 14.34 13.71 -17.99
C SER A 312 15.20 14.36 -19.06
N GLU A 313 16.28 15.02 -18.63
CA GLU A 313 17.15 15.82 -19.51
C GLU A 313 17.98 14.95 -20.47
N ASP A 314 18.53 15.58 -21.52
CA ASP A 314 19.48 14.93 -22.43
C ASP A 314 20.70 14.42 -21.65
N GLY A 315 21.05 13.13 -21.86
CA GLY A 315 22.13 12.47 -21.13
C GLY A 315 21.74 11.92 -19.76
N ASP A 316 20.50 12.13 -19.30
CA ASP A 316 19.98 11.54 -18.06
C ASP A 316 20.08 10.01 -18.13
N SER A 317 20.81 9.39 -17.18
CA SER A 317 21.18 7.96 -17.20
C SER A 317 21.77 7.51 -18.54
N GLY A 318 22.44 8.42 -19.28
CA GLY A 318 23.05 8.14 -20.59
C GLY A 318 22.08 8.09 -21.76
N PHE A 319 20.79 8.27 -21.58
CA PHE A 319 19.78 8.31 -22.64
C PHE A 319 19.82 9.66 -23.38
N PRO A 320 19.79 9.67 -24.74
CA PRO A 320 19.76 10.91 -25.50
C PRO A 320 18.38 11.59 -25.48
N GLY A 321 18.39 12.90 -25.65
CA GLY A 321 17.21 13.77 -25.79
C GLY A 321 16.53 14.12 -24.47
N ASN A 322 16.00 15.34 -24.42
CA ASN A 322 15.11 15.75 -23.33
C ASN A 322 13.74 15.07 -23.51
N VAL A 323 13.23 14.47 -22.46
CA VAL A 323 11.92 13.82 -22.46
C VAL A 323 11.03 14.49 -21.41
N CYS A 324 9.84 14.94 -21.84
CA CYS A 324 8.76 15.31 -20.93
C CYS A 324 7.77 14.14 -20.87
N ALA A 325 7.69 13.49 -19.73
CA ALA A 325 6.81 12.35 -19.49
C ALA A 325 5.66 12.72 -18.56
N ARG A 326 4.51 12.09 -18.77
CA ARG A 326 3.31 12.22 -17.95
C ARG A 326 2.74 10.86 -17.63
N VAL A 327 2.35 10.66 -16.37
CA VAL A 327 1.61 9.48 -15.91
C VAL A 327 0.28 9.95 -15.33
N THR A 328 -0.82 9.41 -15.85
CA THR A 328 -2.16 9.69 -15.35
C THR A 328 -2.74 8.43 -14.72
N TYR A 329 -3.04 8.49 -13.45
CA TYR A 329 -3.75 7.46 -12.70
C TYR A 329 -5.21 7.84 -12.60
N THR A 330 -6.12 6.94 -12.95
CA THR A 330 -7.56 7.13 -12.79
C THR A 330 -8.17 5.89 -12.16
N LEU A 331 -8.85 6.06 -11.03
CA LEU A 331 -9.65 4.99 -10.45
C LEU A 331 -11.09 5.12 -10.98
N THR A 332 -11.44 4.24 -11.90
CA THR A 332 -12.69 4.36 -12.68
C THR A 332 -13.88 3.75 -11.94
N ASP A 333 -15.10 4.19 -12.28
CA ASP A 333 -16.33 3.65 -11.68
C ASP A 333 -16.66 2.22 -12.14
N ASP A 334 -16.00 1.68 -13.15
CA ASP A 334 -16.06 0.26 -13.51
C ASP A 334 -15.00 -0.60 -12.77
N ASN A 335 -14.49 -0.07 -11.65
CA ASN A 335 -13.55 -0.71 -10.75
C ASN A 335 -12.17 -1.00 -11.36
N ALA A 336 -11.65 -0.08 -12.16
CA ALA A 336 -10.32 -0.23 -12.71
C ALA A 336 -9.36 0.87 -12.24
N LEU A 337 -8.12 0.49 -11.96
CA LEU A 337 -6.99 1.40 -11.93
C LEU A 337 -6.46 1.52 -13.37
N ASP A 338 -6.76 2.65 -14.01
CA ASP A 338 -6.35 2.99 -15.37
C ASP A 338 -5.11 3.89 -15.30
N ILE A 339 -4.00 3.44 -15.88
CA ILE A 339 -2.71 4.13 -15.89
C ILE A 339 -2.37 4.46 -17.35
N LYS A 340 -2.30 5.77 -17.66
CA LYS A 340 -1.91 6.26 -18.97
C LYS A 340 -0.55 6.91 -18.91
N TYR A 341 0.26 6.61 -19.90
CA TYR A 341 1.60 7.16 -20.08
C TYR A 341 1.66 7.96 -21.37
N GLU A 342 2.22 9.15 -21.30
CA GLU A 342 2.51 10.00 -22.45
C GLU A 342 3.91 10.54 -22.33
N ALA A 343 4.64 10.63 -23.46
CA ALA A 343 5.94 11.28 -23.49
C ALA A 343 6.21 11.92 -24.84
N VAL A 344 6.96 13.03 -24.83
CA VAL A 344 7.48 13.72 -26.01
C VAL A 344 8.98 13.98 -25.83
N THR A 345 9.68 14.11 -26.95
CA THR A 345 11.14 14.34 -26.95
C THR A 345 11.53 15.42 -27.95
N ASP A 346 12.67 16.05 -27.73
CA ASP A 346 13.30 17.00 -28.65
C ASP A 346 14.39 16.38 -29.55
N ALA A 347 14.86 15.16 -29.22
CA ALA A 347 15.82 14.40 -30.01
C ALA A 347 15.43 12.90 -30.06
N PRO A 348 15.90 12.11 -31.05
CA PRO A 348 15.62 10.68 -31.09
C PRO A 348 16.10 9.97 -29.82
N THR A 349 15.20 9.22 -29.19
CA THR A 349 15.47 8.47 -27.95
C THR A 349 14.66 7.17 -27.93
N VAL A 350 14.84 6.37 -26.89
CA VAL A 350 13.99 5.21 -26.62
C VAL A 350 13.12 5.48 -25.37
N ILE A 351 11.90 4.99 -25.42
CA ILE A 351 10.94 5.10 -24.32
C ILE A 351 10.15 3.81 -24.15
N ASN A 352 10.08 3.31 -22.95
CA ASN A 352 9.26 2.16 -22.57
C ASN A 352 8.87 2.33 -21.11
N MET A 353 7.59 2.59 -20.84
CA MET A 353 7.09 2.85 -19.49
C MET A 353 6.18 1.72 -19.05
N THR A 354 6.23 1.38 -17.78
CA THR A 354 5.33 0.39 -17.15
C THR A 354 5.06 0.74 -15.69
N ASN A 355 4.14 0.00 -15.07
CA ASN A 355 3.93 0.03 -13.63
C ASN A 355 4.38 -1.30 -13.00
N HIS A 356 5.22 -1.22 -11.99
CA HIS A 356 5.80 -2.38 -11.33
C HIS A 356 5.08 -2.74 -10.01
N SER A 357 3.74 -2.78 -10.04
CA SER A 357 2.95 -3.22 -8.89
C SER A 357 3.13 -4.72 -8.64
N TYR A 358 3.37 -5.06 -7.39
CA TYR A 358 3.51 -6.43 -6.89
C TYR A 358 2.17 -6.89 -6.34
N PHE A 359 1.40 -7.62 -7.13
CA PHE A 359 0.04 -8.03 -6.77
C PHE A 359 0.03 -9.31 -5.93
N ASN A 360 -0.76 -9.29 -4.84
CA ASN A 360 -1.21 -10.47 -4.13
C ASN A 360 -2.71 -10.31 -3.82
N LEU A 361 -3.55 -10.95 -4.62
CA LEU A 361 -5.00 -10.83 -4.50
C LEU A 361 -5.58 -11.58 -3.28
N ASN A 362 -4.75 -12.27 -2.49
CA ASN A 362 -5.15 -12.75 -1.18
C ASN A 362 -5.30 -11.60 -0.18
N GLY A 363 -4.73 -10.41 -0.50
CA GLY A 363 -4.77 -9.23 0.36
C GLY A 363 -4.02 -9.43 1.68
N ASP A 364 -3.07 -10.34 1.69
CA ASP A 364 -2.23 -10.66 2.83
C ASP A 364 -0.84 -11.04 2.31
N ALA A 365 0.10 -10.14 2.50
CA ALA A 365 1.48 -10.31 2.06
C ALA A 365 2.25 -11.41 2.80
N SER A 366 1.69 -12.00 3.85
CA SER A 366 2.24 -13.17 4.53
C SER A 366 2.00 -14.48 3.77
N SER A 367 1.07 -14.48 2.80
CA SER A 367 0.77 -15.62 1.94
C SER A 367 1.49 -15.50 0.58
N ASP A 368 1.76 -16.64 -0.06
CA ASP A 368 2.28 -16.67 -1.42
C ASP A 368 1.19 -16.55 -2.49
N ILE A 369 1.62 -16.38 -3.75
CA ILE A 369 0.73 -16.27 -4.93
C ILE A 369 0.62 -17.59 -5.71
N LEU A 370 1.12 -18.70 -5.19
CA LEU A 370 1.19 -19.95 -5.94
C LEU A 370 -0.20 -20.53 -6.25
N ASN A 371 -1.20 -20.21 -5.46
CA ASN A 371 -2.58 -20.61 -5.66
C ASN A 371 -3.37 -19.70 -6.63
N HIS A 372 -2.84 -18.53 -7.00
CA HIS A 372 -3.52 -17.63 -7.93
C HIS A 372 -3.65 -18.27 -9.31
N LEU A 373 -4.83 -18.18 -9.88
CA LEU A 373 -5.11 -18.62 -11.24
C LEU A 373 -4.71 -17.51 -12.22
N LEU A 374 -3.81 -17.83 -13.13
CA LEU A 374 -3.36 -16.90 -14.17
C LEU A 374 -3.79 -17.39 -15.54
N THR A 375 -4.31 -16.48 -16.36
CA THR A 375 -4.57 -16.67 -17.79
C THR A 375 -3.87 -15.56 -18.56
N ILE A 376 -3.22 -15.88 -19.69
CA ILE A 376 -2.57 -14.90 -20.57
C ILE A 376 -2.95 -15.23 -22.01
N ASP A 377 -3.50 -14.25 -22.73
CA ASP A 377 -3.78 -14.36 -24.18
C ASP A 377 -2.50 -14.13 -24.99
N ALA A 378 -1.64 -15.17 -25.02
CA ALA A 378 -0.37 -15.15 -25.71
C ALA A 378 0.01 -16.55 -26.21
N ASP A 379 0.36 -16.68 -27.49
CA ASP A 379 0.86 -17.93 -28.08
C ASP A 379 2.38 -18.04 -27.99
N ARG A 380 3.07 -16.94 -27.68
CA ARG A 380 4.53 -16.85 -27.66
C ARG A 380 5.03 -16.07 -26.47
N TYR A 381 6.30 -16.31 -26.15
CA TYR A 381 7.06 -15.55 -25.16
C TYR A 381 8.48 -15.31 -25.68
N THR A 382 9.23 -14.40 -25.05
CA THR A 382 10.64 -14.15 -25.34
C THR A 382 11.52 -14.99 -24.41
N PRO A 383 12.19 -16.07 -24.90
CA PRO A 383 13.17 -16.81 -24.10
C PRO A 383 14.34 -15.91 -23.68
N ILE A 384 14.86 -16.13 -22.49
CA ILE A 384 15.97 -15.36 -21.92
C ILE A 384 17.24 -16.19 -21.82
N SER A 385 18.39 -15.50 -21.91
CA SER A 385 19.72 -16.03 -21.63
C SER A 385 20.02 -16.03 -20.13
N GLU A 386 21.16 -16.58 -19.72
CA GLU A 386 21.67 -16.55 -18.34
C GLU A 386 21.81 -15.12 -17.76
N THR A 387 21.85 -14.08 -18.61
CA THR A 387 21.89 -12.68 -18.22
C THR A 387 20.52 -12.02 -18.28
N PHE A 388 19.43 -12.79 -18.38
CA PHE A 388 18.05 -12.32 -18.47
C PHE A 388 17.75 -11.47 -19.72
N ILE A 389 18.65 -11.44 -20.70
CA ILE A 389 18.41 -10.77 -21.98
C ILE A 389 17.70 -11.73 -22.93
N PRO A 390 16.66 -11.28 -23.65
CA PRO A 390 16.00 -12.10 -24.66
C PRO A 390 16.98 -12.63 -25.70
N THR A 391 16.79 -13.90 -26.12
CA THR A 391 17.64 -14.56 -27.13
C THR A 391 17.42 -14.03 -28.54
N GLY A 392 16.40 -13.25 -28.78
CA GLY A 392 15.95 -12.79 -30.10
C GLY A 392 14.85 -13.67 -30.70
N GLU A 393 14.56 -14.82 -30.11
CA GLU A 393 13.47 -15.71 -30.52
C GLU A 393 12.13 -15.31 -29.89
N LEU A 394 11.05 -15.69 -30.58
CA LEU A 394 9.68 -15.69 -30.08
C LEU A 394 9.20 -17.14 -30.01
N ALA A 395 9.47 -17.81 -28.89
CA ALA A 395 9.15 -19.22 -28.70
C ALA A 395 7.66 -19.46 -28.44
N PHE A 396 7.09 -20.54 -28.93
CA PHE A 396 5.71 -20.92 -28.61
C PHE A 396 5.58 -21.39 -27.16
N VAL A 397 4.46 -21.04 -26.53
CA VAL A 397 4.12 -21.50 -25.16
C VAL A 397 3.62 -22.94 -25.16
N ASP A 398 3.13 -23.44 -26.30
CA ASP A 398 2.44 -24.71 -26.44
C ASP A 398 3.27 -25.88 -25.90
N GLY A 399 2.63 -26.73 -25.08
CA GLY A 399 3.31 -27.92 -24.51
C GLY A 399 4.39 -27.59 -23.47
N SER A 400 4.53 -26.36 -23.02
CA SER A 400 5.53 -25.90 -22.05
C SER A 400 4.90 -25.38 -20.74
N PRO A 401 5.68 -25.24 -19.66
CA PRO A 401 5.25 -24.57 -18.44
C PRO A 401 4.81 -23.11 -18.67
N MET A 402 5.23 -22.48 -19.78
CA MET A 402 4.90 -21.10 -20.14
C MET A 402 3.47 -20.95 -20.68
N ASP A 403 2.72 -22.03 -20.91
CA ASP A 403 1.36 -22.00 -21.45
C ASP A 403 0.34 -21.61 -20.38
N PHE A 404 -0.08 -20.33 -20.40
CA PHE A 404 -1.15 -19.76 -19.58
C PHE A 404 -2.40 -19.41 -20.38
N ARG A 405 -2.59 -19.94 -21.60
CA ARG A 405 -3.80 -19.70 -22.41
C ARG A 405 -5.06 -20.26 -21.76
N GLN A 406 -4.92 -21.23 -20.89
CA GLN A 406 -5.98 -21.72 -20.00
C GLN A 406 -5.61 -21.41 -18.56
N ALA A 407 -6.61 -21.03 -17.76
CA ALA A 407 -6.42 -20.70 -16.35
C ALA A 407 -5.73 -21.85 -15.60
N LYS A 408 -4.62 -21.55 -14.97
CA LYS A 408 -3.89 -22.50 -14.11
C LYS A 408 -3.26 -21.80 -12.91
N PRO A 409 -3.11 -22.51 -11.78
CA PRO A 409 -2.35 -22.00 -10.65
C PRO A 409 -0.92 -21.65 -11.05
N ILE A 410 -0.41 -20.49 -10.64
CA ILE A 410 0.99 -20.11 -10.89
C ILE A 410 1.94 -21.17 -10.37
N GLY A 411 1.64 -21.74 -9.19
CA GLY A 411 2.45 -22.78 -8.56
C GLY A 411 2.47 -24.13 -9.27
N ARG A 412 1.55 -24.38 -10.23
CA ARG A 412 1.44 -25.70 -10.87
C ARG A 412 2.73 -26.16 -11.54
N ASP A 413 3.34 -25.27 -12.31
CA ASP A 413 4.49 -25.60 -13.15
C ASP A 413 5.75 -24.78 -12.81
N ILE A 414 5.71 -23.87 -11.84
CA ILE A 414 6.80 -22.92 -11.54
C ILE A 414 8.13 -23.60 -11.15
N ALA A 415 8.05 -24.82 -10.62
CA ALA A 415 9.20 -25.63 -10.23
C ALA A 415 9.50 -26.77 -11.24
N ALA A 416 8.88 -26.74 -12.43
CA ALA A 416 9.15 -27.73 -13.46
C ALA A 416 10.61 -27.69 -13.91
N ASP A 417 11.16 -28.87 -14.30
CA ASP A 417 12.48 -28.95 -14.89
C ASP A 417 12.46 -28.43 -16.35
N PHE A 418 12.44 -27.12 -16.46
CA PHE A 418 12.40 -26.39 -17.71
C PHE A 418 13.47 -25.28 -17.68
N GLU A 419 14.30 -25.21 -18.72
CA GLU A 419 15.47 -24.33 -18.76
C GLU A 419 15.14 -22.88 -18.39
N GLN A 420 14.10 -22.33 -18.99
CA GLN A 420 13.70 -20.95 -18.77
C GLN A 420 13.26 -20.68 -17.31
N LEU A 421 12.58 -21.62 -16.67
CA LEU A 421 12.23 -21.51 -15.25
C LEU A 421 13.45 -21.63 -14.33
N ARG A 422 14.47 -22.40 -14.73
CA ARG A 422 15.74 -22.47 -13.99
C ARG A 422 16.49 -21.14 -14.09
N ILE A 423 16.61 -20.56 -15.30
CA ILE A 423 17.25 -19.25 -15.53
C ILE A 423 16.51 -18.16 -14.75
N GLY A 424 15.20 -18.03 -14.94
CA GLY A 424 14.36 -17.02 -14.29
C GLY A 424 14.12 -17.26 -12.78
N ARG A 425 14.56 -18.41 -12.25
CA ARG A 425 14.24 -18.87 -10.88
C ARG A 425 12.74 -18.92 -10.60
N GLY A 426 11.94 -19.19 -11.65
CA GLY A 426 10.50 -19.10 -11.75
C GLY A 426 10.10 -18.30 -12.99
N TYR A 427 8.91 -17.71 -13.00
CA TYR A 427 8.53 -16.86 -14.10
C TYR A 427 9.16 -15.46 -13.92
N ASP A 428 9.93 -15.05 -14.91
CA ASP A 428 10.48 -13.70 -15.09
C ASP A 428 10.70 -13.48 -16.60
N HIS A 429 9.60 -13.51 -17.35
CA HIS A 429 9.62 -13.54 -18.81
C HIS A 429 8.55 -12.61 -19.39
N ASN A 430 8.75 -12.20 -20.62
CA ASN A 430 7.79 -11.41 -21.37
C ASN A 430 6.95 -12.31 -22.28
N TRP A 431 5.62 -12.23 -22.18
CA TRP A 431 4.66 -12.83 -23.09
C TRP A 431 4.31 -11.88 -24.22
N VAL A 432 4.29 -12.41 -25.44
CA VAL A 432 3.90 -11.70 -26.67
C VAL A 432 2.38 -11.73 -26.77
N LEU A 433 1.73 -10.62 -26.51
CA LEU A 433 0.27 -10.54 -26.38
C LEU A 433 -0.43 -10.69 -27.73
N ASN A 434 -1.42 -11.58 -27.82
CA ASN A 434 -2.25 -11.76 -29.00
C ASN A 434 -3.20 -10.59 -29.25
N THR A 435 -3.41 -9.73 -28.25
CA THR A 435 -4.20 -8.51 -28.38
C THR A 435 -3.54 -7.47 -29.26
N LYS A 436 -2.20 -7.48 -29.38
CA LYS A 436 -1.42 -6.57 -30.24
C LYS A 436 -1.78 -5.09 -30.05
N GLY A 437 -2.00 -4.69 -28.77
CA GLY A 437 -2.39 -3.33 -28.42
C GLY A 437 -3.88 -3.01 -28.52
N ASP A 438 -4.74 -4.00 -28.78
CA ASP A 438 -6.20 -3.86 -28.67
C ASP A 438 -6.61 -3.95 -27.20
N ASP A 439 -6.85 -2.80 -26.57
CA ASP A 439 -7.26 -2.65 -25.17
C ASP A 439 -8.79 -2.76 -24.95
N SER A 440 -9.54 -3.15 -25.97
CA SER A 440 -10.99 -3.43 -25.85
C SER A 440 -11.30 -4.79 -25.22
N ARG A 441 -10.31 -5.69 -25.14
CA ARG A 441 -10.40 -7.01 -24.54
C ARG A 441 -9.22 -7.28 -23.61
N PRO A 442 -9.40 -8.09 -22.55
CA PRO A 442 -8.33 -8.37 -21.62
C PRO A 442 -7.23 -9.21 -22.27
N CYS A 443 -5.98 -8.86 -21.99
CA CYS A 443 -4.81 -9.65 -22.37
C CYS A 443 -4.41 -10.69 -21.34
N ALA A 444 -4.83 -10.50 -20.07
CA ALA A 444 -4.57 -11.42 -18.97
C ALA A 444 -5.64 -11.33 -17.90
N ARG A 445 -5.76 -12.38 -17.08
CA ARG A 445 -6.61 -12.42 -15.89
C ARG A 445 -5.88 -13.15 -14.78
N LEU A 446 -5.85 -12.52 -13.60
CA LEU A 446 -5.34 -13.07 -12.35
C LEU A 446 -6.50 -13.21 -11.36
N GLU A 447 -6.59 -14.34 -10.66
CA GLU A 447 -7.67 -14.58 -9.69
C GLU A 447 -7.15 -15.26 -8.44
N SER A 448 -7.57 -14.79 -7.28
CA SER A 448 -7.36 -15.50 -6.01
C SER A 448 -8.57 -16.39 -5.69
N PRO A 449 -8.42 -17.70 -5.61
CA PRO A 449 -9.49 -18.60 -5.16
C PRO A 449 -9.82 -18.40 -3.68
N VAL A 450 -8.94 -17.79 -2.89
CA VAL A 450 -9.13 -17.53 -1.46
C VAL A 450 -10.11 -16.38 -1.23
N THR A 451 -9.85 -15.24 -1.83
CA THR A 451 -10.66 -14.01 -1.65
C THR A 451 -11.79 -13.88 -2.67
N GLY A 452 -11.67 -14.54 -3.84
CA GLY A 452 -12.54 -14.38 -4.99
C GLY A 452 -12.26 -13.09 -5.77
N ILE A 453 -11.24 -12.32 -5.39
CA ILE A 453 -10.84 -11.14 -6.16
C ILE A 453 -10.23 -11.62 -7.49
N ALA A 454 -10.72 -11.05 -8.58
CA ALA A 454 -10.19 -11.24 -9.91
C ALA A 454 -9.73 -9.89 -10.47
N MET A 455 -8.63 -9.89 -11.22
CA MET A 455 -8.08 -8.74 -11.90
C MET A 455 -7.89 -9.06 -13.39
N GLU A 456 -8.56 -8.32 -14.26
CA GLU A 456 -8.35 -8.37 -15.70
C GLU A 456 -7.39 -7.25 -16.11
N VAL A 457 -6.44 -7.57 -17.00
CA VAL A 457 -5.45 -6.63 -17.51
C VAL A 457 -5.77 -6.29 -18.95
N PHE A 458 -5.85 -4.99 -19.24
CA PHE A 458 -6.03 -4.45 -20.58
C PHE A 458 -4.85 -3.54 -20.89
N THR A 459 -4.35 -3.56 -22.12
CA THR A 459 -3.20 -2.73 -22.48
C THR A 459 -3.10 -2.44 -23.97
N THR A 460 -2.49 -1.29 -24.28
CA THR A 460 -2.06 -0.95 -25.64
C THR A 460 -0.65 -1.44 -25.96
N GLU A 461 0.01 -2.12 -25.02
CA GLU A 461 1.37 -2.64 -25.21
C GLU A 461 1.38 -4.01 -25.89
N PRO A 462 2.46 -4.36 -26.63
CA PRO A 462 2.56 -5.63 -27.35
C PRO A 462 2.97 -6.80 -26.45
N GLY A 463 3.50 -6.52 -25.25
CA GLY A 463 4.04 -7.53 -24.34
C GLY A 463 3.64 -7.30 -22.90
N MET A 464 3.81 -8.34 -22.11
CA MET A 464 3.64 -8.31 -20.67
C MET A 464 4.71 -9.17 -19.99
N GLN A 465 5.55 -8.53 -19.18
CA GLN A 465 6.44 -9.24 -18.27
C GLN A 465 5.62 -9.81 -17.11
N VAL A 466 5.84 -11.08 -16.81
CA VAL A 466 5.30 -11.74 -15.61
C VAL A 466 6.46 -12.09 -14.70
N TYR A 467 6.54 -11.45 -13.56
CA TYR A 467 7.56 -11.68 -12.54
C TYR A 467 6.92 -12.18 -11.24
N THR A 468 7.34 -13.34 -10.77
CA THR A 468 6.68 -14.03 -9.64
C THR A 468 7.42 -13.84 -8.31
N GLY A 469 7.99 -12.66 -8.07
CA GLY A 469 8.66 -12.35 -6.81
C GLY A 469 9.84 -13.27 -6.49
N ASN A 470 10.58 -13.68 -7.51
CA ASN A 470 11.63 -14.72 -7.45
C ASN A 470 12.78 -14.34 -6.53
N PHE A 471 13.06 -13.03 -6.40
CA PHE A 471 14.18 -12.48 -5.64
C PHE A 471 13.77 -11.88 -4.29
N LEU A 472 12.47 -11.89 -3.95
CA LEU A 472 12.04 -11.61 -2.59
C LEU A 472 12.56 -12.73 -1.67
N ASN A 473 13.18 -12.35 -0.55
CA ASN A 473 13.95 -13.28 0.30
C ASN A 473 13.68 -13.13 1.79
N GLY A 474 12.67 -12.33 2.16
CA GLY A 474 12.31 -12.08 3.55
C GLY A 474 13.19 -11.07 4.28
N THR A 475 14.13 -10.41 3.60
CA THR A 475 14.97 -9.37 4.24
C THR A 475 14.29 -8.01 4.28
N MET A 476 13.36 -7.74 3.36
CA MET A 476 12.55 -6.51 3.36
C MET A 476 11.31 -6.69 4.22
N LEU A 477 11.13 -5.79 5.19
CA LEU A 477 9.90 -5.65 5.95
C LEU A 477 8.99 -4.66 5.23
N GLY A 478 7.83 -5.14 4.82
CA GLY A 478 6.82 -4.33 4.18
C GLY A 478 5.73 -3.86 5.14
N LYS A 479 4.54 -3.59 4.61
CA LYS A 479 3.37 -3.16 5.38
C LYS A 479 3.06 -4.12 6.53
N GLY A 480 2.72 -3.57 7.70
CA GLY A 480 2.44 -4.35 8.90
C GLY A 480 3.65 -5.13 9.43
N GLU A 481 4.88 -4.71 9.10
CA GLU A 481 6.13 -5.39 9.47
C GLU A 481 6.22 -6.84 8.94
N ILE A 482 5.52 -7.15 7.84
CA ILE A 482 5.56 -8.48 7.21
C ILE A 482 6.83 -8.60 6.36
N ALA A 483 7.64 -9.63 6.61
CA ALA A 483 8.79 -9.96 5.80
C ALA A 483 8.35 -10.59 4.46
N TYR A 484 8.59 -9.91 3.35
CA TYR A 484 8.19 -10.37 2.02
C TYR A 484 9.05 -11.56 1.55
N GLN A 485 8.46 -12.73 1.60
CA GLN A 485 9.10 -13.99 1.19
C GLN A 485 9.06 -14.18 -0.32
N GLN A 486 9.88 -15.09 -0.83
CA GLN A 486 9.81 -15.53 -2.22
C GLN A 486 8.37 -15.95 -2.57
N ARG A 487 7.87 -15.51 -3.73
CA ARG A 487 6.49 -15.73 -4.18
C ARG A 487 5.40 -14.95 -3.41
N ALA A 488 5.77 -13.95 -2.63
CA ALA A 488 4.77 -13.13 -1.94
C ALA A 488 3.90 -12.30 -2.90
N ALA A 489 4.31 -12.10 -4.15
CA ALA A 489 3.54 -11.38 -5.16
C ALA A 489 3.89 -11.78 -6.59
N VAL A 490 3.05 -11.32 -7.54
CA VAL A 490 3.28 -11.38 -8.98
C VAL A 490 3.16 -9.98 -9.59
N CYS A 491 4.11 -9.61 -10.46
CA CYS A 491 4.04 -8.39 -11.27
C CYS A 491 3.55 -8.75 -12.67
N LEU A 492 2.65 -7.93 -13.21
CA LEU A 492 2.11 -8.01 -14.56
C LEU A 492 2.41 -6.66 -15.26
N GLU A 493 3.60 -6.56 -15.84
CA GLU A 493 4.17 -5.32 -16.36
C GLU A 493 3.94 -5.26 -17.87
N THR A 494 2.91 -4.55 -18.31
CA THR A 494 2.66 -4.36 -19.74
C THR A 494 3.64 -3.34 -20.31
N GLN A 495 4.33 -3.70 -21.40
CA GLN A 495 5.49 -2.96 -21.90
C GLN A 495 5.86 -3.33 -23.33
N LYS A 496 6.81 -2.60 -23.92
CA LYS A 496 7.61 -3.11 -25.05
C LYS A 496 8.43 -4.29 -24.59
N PHE A 497 8.76 -5.20 -25.51
CA PHE A 497 9.59 -6.36 -25.15
C PHE A 497 10.95 -5.91 -24.59
N PRO A 498 11.50 -6.65 -23.62
CA PRO A 498 12.83 -6.32 -23.08
C PRO A 498 13.87 -6.27 -24.19
N ASP A 499 14.82 -5.35 -24.10
CA ASP A 499 15.91 -5.13 -25.06
C ASP A 499 15.45 -4.82 -26.50
N SER A 500 14.20 -4.39 -26.71
CA SER A 500 13.66 -4.20 -28.07
C SER A 500 14.45 -3.21 -28.95
N PRO A 501 15.13 -2.15 -28.44
CA PRO A 501 15.98 -1.31 -29.28
C PRO A 501 17.17 -2.05 -29.93
N ASN A 502 17.60 -3.16 -29.35
CA ASN A 502 18.72 -3.99 -29.83
C ASN A 502 18.25 -5.24 -30.59
N GLN A 503 16.94 -5.45 -30.65
CA GLN A 503 16.33 -6.62 -31.29
C GLN A 503 15.62 -6.21 -32.59
N ASN A 504 15.27 -7.18 -33.42
CA ASN A 504 14.57 -6.96 -34.67
C ASN A 504 13.09 -7.37 -34.52
N TRP A 505 12.33 -6.62 -33.70
CA TRP A 505 10.91 -6.87 -33.45
C TRP A 505 10.06 -5.65 -33.85
N PRO A 506 9.55 -5.59 -35.09
CA PRO A 506 8.76 -4.44 -35.57
C PRO A 506 7.54 -4.13 -34.70
N GLU A 507 6.94 -5.16 -34.10
CA GLU A 507 5.79 -5.06 -33.21
C GLU A 507 6.09 -4.42 -31.85
N SER A 508 7.37 -4.31 -31.49
CA SER A 508 7.84 -3.77 -30.22
C SER A 508 8.86 -2.64 -30.39
N ASN A 509 8.51 -1.66 -31.23
CA ASN A 509 9.37 -0.50 -31.44
C ASN A 509 9.29 0.47 -30.25
N ALA A 510 10.45 0.77 -29.65
CA ALA A 510 10.60 1.69 -28.52
C ALA A 510 11.20 3.05 -28.92
N LEU A 511 11.53 3.27 -30.18
CA LEU A 511 12.09 4.53 -30.66
C LEU A 511 11.04 5.62 -30.64
N LEU A 512 11.38 6.79 -30.08
CA LEU A 512 10.59 8.00 -30.09
C LEU A 512 11.36 9.13 -30.77
N ARG A 513 10.72 9.83 -31.70
CA ARG A 513 11.34 10.93 -32.45
C ARG A 513 10.66 12.27 -32.15
N PRO A 514 11.38 13.40 -32.35
CA PRO A 514 10.78 14.73 -32.26
C PRO A 514 9.51 14.84 -33.14
N GLY A 515 8.47 15.42 -32.55
CA GLY A 515 7.16 15.54 -33.20
C GLY A 515 6.23 14.33 -33.05
N GLU A 516 6.74 13.21 -32.54
CA GLU A 516 5.93 12.06 -32.16
C GLU A 516 5.54 12.15 -30.68
N THR A 517 4.46 11.46 -30.30
CA THR A 517 4.04 11.30 -28.90
C THR A 517 3.97 9.81 -28.58
N TYR A 518 4.79 9.38 -27.63
CA TYR A 518 4.61 8.06 -27.00
C TYR A 518 3.30 8.05 -26.24
N ARG A 519 2.49 7.02 -26.46
CA ARG A 519 1.28 6.75 -25.69
C ARG A 519 1.19 5.30 -25.37
N SER A 520 0.92 5.01 -24.09
CA SER A 520 0.67 3.67 -23.59
C SER A 520 -0.41 3.71 -22.52
N GLN A 521 -1.16 2.63 -22.40
CA GLN A 521 -2.18 2.48 -21.37
C GLN A 521 -2.18 1.07 -20.81
N THR A 522 -2.30 0.98 -19.50
CA THR A 522 -2.55 -0.26 -18.76
C THR A 522 -3.74 -0.04 -17.85
N LYS A 523 -4.68 -0.97 -17.88
CA LYS A 523 -5.85 -0.95 -17.02
C LYS A 523 -5.92 -2.26 -16.23
N PHE A 524 -5.92 -2.16 -14.90
CA PHE A 524 -6.16 -3.26 -13.97
C PHE A 524 -7.60 -3.17 -13.49
N LYS A 525 -8.48 -4.03 -14.00
CA LYS A 525 -9.91 -4.01 -13.69
C LYS A 525 -10.24 -5.12 -12.72
N PHE A 526 -10.85 -4.75 -11.59
CA PHE A 526 -11.17 -5.66 -10.50
C PHE A 526 -12.65 -6.09 -10.52
N GLY A 527 -12.87 -7.37 -10.20
CA GLY A 527 -14.18 -8.02 -10.09
C GLY A 527 -14.08 -9.28 -9.22
N GLN A 528 -15.14 -10.06 -9.26
CA GLN A 528 -15.25 -11.35 -8.57
C GLN A 528 -15.48 -12.47 -9.57
#